data_46671127f4823713bc462ea31fbff7e1
#
_entry.id   46671127f4823713bc462ea31fbff7e1
#
_cell.length_a   1.000
_cell.length_b   1.000
_cell.length_c   1.000
_cell.angle_alpha   90.00
_cell.angle_beta   90.00
_cell.angle_gamma   90.00
#
_symmetry.space_group_name_H-M   'P 1'
#
loop_
_entity.id
_entity.type
_entity.pdbx_description
1 polymer ?
#
loop_
_entity_poly.entity_id
_entity_poly.type
_entity_poly.pdbx_seq_one_letter_code
_entity_poly.pdbx_strand_id
1 'polypeptide(L)'
;MNNYIFLKYLLISIIIMFFNLSKLQALENKILFKIDNEIITTVDIYHEVKFLKIFNPQINDLNNEEQLVVSKNSIIRDKIKKTEILKFVEEIKVEEKFLINLLKNKYSEIDVNTMKNFENYLKENDLNVDLIIEKFAIELIWNDLVYQKYSSKISIDKEKIKLEILKKPKNNLRELSISEIIFNVSKKSEFKEKYRKILEDIELTGFKNTALIHSESDTASIGGYIGWIRENNLNENIRKKISNLKKGEISKPILTSSGFLIIKVEDEKSYEIDLDLDKEIKNLINFKTNEQLNQFSRLYFNKVKKSVIFNEL
;
A
#
# COMPACT_ATOMS: atom_id res chain seq x y z
N MET A 1 -53.85 23.24 -40.42
CA MET A 1 -52.62 22.67 -41.05
C MET A 1 -51.36 22.82 -40.12
N ASN A 2 -51.24 23.88 -39.35
CA ASN A 2 -50.09 24.09 -38.46
C ASN A 2 -49.96 23.13 -37.26
N ASN A 3 -51.04 22.69 -36.65
CA ASN A 3 -51.01 21.84 -35.48
C ASN A 3 -50.47 20.41 -35.77
N TYR A 4 -50.65 19.94 -37.01
CA TYR A 4 -50.19 18.60 -37.41
C TYR A 4 -48.64 18.59 -37.63
N ILE A 5 -48.13 19.67 -38.14
CA ILE A 5 -46.69 19.86 -38.33
C ILE A 5 -45.99 20.00 -36.98
N PHE A 6 -46.54 20.78 -36.07
CA PHE A 6 -46.02 20.92 -34.69
C PHE A 6 -46.00 19.60 -33.93
N LEU A 7 -47.06 18.81 -34.00
CA LEU A 7 -47.15 17.51 -33.34
C LEU A 7 -46.13 16.50 -33.89
N LYS A 8 -45.84 16.57 -35.20
CA LYS A 8 -44.86 15.73 -35.86
C LYS A 8 -43.41 16.08 -35.43
N TYR A 9 -43.08 17.35 -35.28
CA TYR A 9 -41.76 17.77 -34.79
C TYR A 9 -41.61 17.50 -33.32
N LEU A 10 -42.65 17.61 -32.51
CA LEU A 10 -42.67 17.25 -31.11
C LEU A 10 -42.41 15.74 -30.90
N LEU A 11 -43.06 14.89 -31.72
CA LEU A 11 -42.85 13.44 -31.69
C LEU A 11 -41.42 13.06 -32.13
N ILE A 12 -40.87 13.71 -33.13
CA ILE A 12 -39.47 13.51 -33.58
C ILE A 12 -38.49 13.95 -32.49
N SER A 13 -38.73 15.08 -31.81
CA SER A 13 -37.94 15.57 -30.71
C SER A 13 -37.94 14.61 -29.53
N ILE A 14 -39.08 14.02 -29.18
CA ILE A 14 -39.22 13.03 -28.11
C ILE A 14 -38.48 11.74 -28.50
N ILE A 15 -38.55 11.27 -29.74
CA ILE A 15 -37.82 10.10 -30.23
C ILE A 15 -36.31 10.33 -30.19
N ILE A 16 -35.82 11.53 -30.60
CA ILE A 16 -34.41 11.89 -30.52
C ILE A 16 -33.94 11.99 -29.05
N MET A 17 -34.79 12.48 -28.15
CA MET A 17 -34.51 12.54 -26.71
C MET A 17 -34.43 11.13 -26.09
N PHE A 18 -35.24 10.16 -26.52
CA PHE A 18 -35.14 8.75 -26.11
C PHE A 18 -33.92 8.04 -26.70
N PHE A 19 -33.45 8.40 -27.90
CA PHE A 19 -32.23 7.85 -28.49
C PHE A 19 -30.94 8.37 -27.83
N ASN A 20 -30.98 9.51 -27.12
CA ASN A 20 -29.90 10.02 -26.30
C ASN A 20 -29.93 9.51 -24.85
N LEU A 21 -30.89 8.67 -24.46
CA LEU A 21 -30.81 7.88 -23.26
C LEU A 21 -29.64 6.92 -23.39
N SER A 22 -28.48 7.53 -23.13
CA SER A 22 -27.19 6.96 -22.73
C SER A 22 -27.17 5.43 -22.83
N LYS A 23 -26.27 4.94 -23.64
CA LYS A 23 -25.64 3.65 -23.41
C LYS A 23 -25.09 3.67 -21.97
N LEU A 24 -25.94 3.39 -20.98
CA LEU A 24 -25.51 2.82 -19.74
C LEU A 24 -24.83 1.51 -20.15
N GLN A 25 -23.53 1.56 -20.39
CA GLN A 25 -22.74 0.35 -20.46
C GLN A 25 -22.80 -0.24 -19.06
N ALA A 26 -23.78 -1.11 -18.84
CA ALA A 26 -23.76 -1.96 -17.66
C ALA A 26 -22.40 -2.65 -17.66
N LEU A 27 -21.65 -2.49 -16.57
CA LEU A 27 -20.37 -3.18 -16.40
C LEU A 27 -20.66 -4.67 -16.51
N GLU A 28 -20.23 -5.31 -17.60
CA GLU A 28 -20.45 -6.75 -17.79
C GLU A 28 -19.64 -7.47 -16.71
N ASN A 29 -20.37 -8.16 -15.82
CA ASN A 29 -19.75 -8.87 -14.71
C ASN A 29 -19.11 -10.17 -15.22
N LYS A 30 -17.83 -10.13 -15.55
CA LYS A 30 -17.03 -11.28 -16.00
C LYS A 30 -16.16 -11.78 -14.86
N ILE A 31 -15.99 -13.08 -14.77
CA ILE A 31 -14.98 -13.69 -13.93
C ILE A 31 -13.62 -13.48 -14.63
N LEU A 32 -12.67 -12.90 -13.91
CA LEU A 32 -11.35 -12.59 -14.45
C LEU A 32 -10.33 -13.64 -14.04
N PHE A 33 -10.36 -14.06 -12.77
CA PHE A 33 -9.46 -15.07 -12.23
C PHE A 33 -10.00 -15.65 -10.93
N LYS A 34 -9.40 -16.75 -10.51
CA LYS A 34 -9.74 -17.46 -9.28
C LYS A 34 -8.48 -17.64 -8.43
N ILE A 35 -8.61 -17.41 -7.13
CA ILE A 35 -7.58 -17.65 -6.11
C ILE A 35 -8.14 -18.67 -5.13
N ASP A 36 -7.63 -19.90 -5.15
CA ASP A 36 -8.22 -21.03 -4.43
C ASP A 36 -9.72 -21.14 -4.71
N ASN A 37 -10.58 -20.87 -3.71
CA ASN A 37 -12.03 -20.86 -3.84
C ASN A 37 -12.65 -19.47 -4.09
N GLU A 38 -11.85 -18.41 -4.03
CA GLU A 38 -12.31 -17.04 -4.22
C GLU A 38 -12.31 -16.66 -5.70
N ILE A 39 -13.45 -16.17 -6.19
CA ILE A 39 -13.65 -15.70 -7.56
C ILE A 39 -13.47 -14.18 -7.56
N ILE A 40 -12.74 -13.66 -8.51
CA ILE A 40 -12.56 -12.22 -8.72
C ILE A 40 -13.15 -11.83 -10.08
N THR A 41 -14.00 -10.81 -10.04
CA THR A 41 -14.79 -10.34 -11.18
C THR A 41 -14.39 -8.94 -11.62
N THR A 42 -14.92 -8.50 -12.76
CA THR A 42 -14.78 -7.10 -13.22
C THR A 42 -15.36 -6.10 -12.22
N VAL A 43 -16.41 -6.49 -11.48
CA VAL A 43 -17.04 -5.63 -10.46
C VAL A 43 -16.10 -5.47 -9.26
N ASP A 44 -15.41 -6.52 -8.83
CA ASP A 44 -14.43 -6.44 -7.73
C ASP A 44 -13.29 -5.48 -8.11
N ILE A 45 -12.76 -5.58 -9.33
CA ILE A 45 -11.74 -4.66 -9.83
C ILE A 45 -12.26 -3.22 -9.84
N TYR A 46 -13.49 -2.98 -10.29
CA TYR A 46 -14.08 -1.64 -10.31
C TYR A 46 -14.18 -1.05 -8.89
N HIS A 47 -14.64 -1.81 -7.92
CA HIS A 47 -14.70 -1.38 -6.52
C HIS A 47 -13.30 -1.11 -5.95
N GLU A 48 -12.31 -1.92 -6.30
CA GLU A 48 -10.94 -1.72 -5.86
C GLU A 48 -10.32 -0.45 -6.47
N VAL A 49 -10.51 -0.20 -7.77
CA VAL A 49 -10.06 1.05 -8.41
C VAL A 49 -10.65 2.25 -7.67
N LYS A 50 -11.94 2.19 -7.34
CA LYS A 50 -12.65 3.27 -6.64
C LYS A 50 -12.09 3.47 -5.23
N PHE A 51 -11.90 2.39 -4.48
CA PHE A 51 -11.25 2.43 -3.18
C PHE A 51 -9.86 3.08 -3.27
N LEU A 52 -9.03 2.60 -4.17
CA LEU A 52 -7.66 3.10 -4.31
C LEU A 52 -7.62 4.58 -4.70
N LYS A 53 -8.53 5.07 -5.55
CA LYS A 53 -8.61 6.49 -5.92
C LYS A 53 -8.88 7.41 -4.73
N ILE A 54 -9.61 6.93 -3.75
CA ILE A 54 -9.97 7.70 -2.54
C ILE A 54 -8.86 7.62 -1.49
N PHE A 55 -8.37 6.41 -1.22
CA PHE A 55 -7.36 6.19 -0.17
C PHE A 55 -5.92 6.38 -0.63
N ASN A 56 -5.70 6.48 -1.93
CA ASN A 56 -4.42 6.75 -2.57
C ASN A 56 -4.62 7.61 -3.82
N PRO A 57 -4.78 8.93 -3.66
CA PRO A 57 -5.10 9.84 -4.77
C PRO A 57 -4.12 9.78 -5.95
N GLN A 58 -2.85 9.36 -5.71
CA GLN A 58 -1.83 9.24 -6.76
C GLN A 58 -2.22 8.24 -7.86
N ILE A 59 -3.13 7.31 -7.59
CA ILE A 59 -3.60 6.36 -8.62
C ILE A 59 -4.33 7.06 -9.77
N ASN A 60 -4.82 8.29 -9.55
CA ASN A 60 -5.45 9.09 -10.59
C ASN A 60 -4.45 9.56 -11.68
N ASP A 61 -3.14 9.57 -11.36
CA ASP A 61 -2.08 9.93 -12.29
C ASP A 61 -1.72 8.76 -13.22
N LEU A 62 -2.18 7.55 -12.90
CA LEU A 62 -1.97 6.34 -13.70
C LEU A 62 -2.98 6.26 -14.86
N ASN A 63 -2.57 5.69 -15.98
CA ASN A 63 -3.49 5.33 -17.04
C ASN A 63 -4.40 4.14 -16.61
N ASN A 64 -5.44 3.87 -17.40
CA ASN A 64 -6.43 2.84 -17.07
C ASN A 64 -5.83 1.43 -16.92
N GLU A 65 -4.86 1.07 -17.74
CA GLU A 65 -4.20 -0.25 -17.69
C GLU A 65 -3.38 -0.40 -16.40
N GLU A 66 -2.62 0.63 -16.04
CA GLU A 66 -1.86 0.67 -14.79
C GLU A 66 -2.77 0.63 -13.56
N GLN A 67 -3.88 1.39 -13.56
CA GLN A 67 -4.88 1.33 -12.50
C GLN A 67 -5.44 -0.09 -12.33
N LEU A 68 -5.72 -0.79 -13.43
CA LEU A 68 -6.18 -2.19 -13.41
C LEU A 68 -5.11 -3.13 -12.83
N VAL A 69 -3.85 -2.97 -13.22
CA VAL A 69 -2.73 -3.76 -12.67
C VAL A 69 -2.59 -3.58 -11.17
N VAL A 70 -2.62 -2.32 -10.69
CA VAL A 70 -2.53 -2.01 -9.26
C VAL A 70 -3.70 -2.60 -8.50
N SER A 71 -4.93 -2.45 -9.01
CA SER A 71 -6.15 -2.97 -8.40
C SER A 71 -6.15 -4.50 -8.36
N LYS A 72 -5.75 -5.16 -9.45
CA LYS A 72 -5.58 -6.61 -9.49
C LYS A 72 -4.59 -7.09 -8.42
N ASN A 73 -3.43 -6.44 -8.32
CA ASN A 73 -2.41 -6.81 -7.33
C ASN A 73 -2.89 -6.59 -5.89
N SER A 74 -3.64 -5.53 -5.64
CA SER A 74 -4.24 -5.23 -4.34
C SER A 74 -5.24 -6.31 -3.92
N ILE A 75 -6.21 -6.64 -4.78
CA ILE A 75 -7.19 -7.70 -4.51
C ILE A 75 -6.51 -9.06 -4.29
N ILE A 76 -5.54 -9.43 -5.12
CA ILE A 76 -4.80 -10.69 -4.98
C ILE A 76 -4.14 -10.75 -3.60
N ARG A 77 -3.50 -9.66 -3.16
CA ARG A 77 -2.86 -9.58 -1.85
C ARG A 77 -3.86 -9.78 -0.72
N ASP A 78 -5.00 -9.10 -0.78
CA ASP A 78 -6.03 -9.20 0.25
C ASP A 78 -6.66 -10.58 0.31
N LYS A 79 -6.94 -11.18 -0.84
CA LYS A 79 -7.51 -12.54 -0.90
C LYS A 79 -6.54 -13.60 -0.37
N ILE A 80 -5.26 -13.51 -0.68
CA ILE A 80 -4.22 -14.39 -0.13
C ILE A 80 -4.15 -14.25 1.39
N LYS A 81 -4.11 -13.00 1.90
CA LYS A 81 -4.10 -12.74 3.35
C LYS A 81 -5.38 -13.30 4.01
N LYS A 82 -6.56 -13.01 3.43
CA LYS A 82 -7.85 -13.50 3.93
C LYS A 82 -7.88 -15.02 4.03
N THR A 83 -7.54 -15.72 2.95
CA THR A 83 -7.49 -17.19 2.92
C THR A 83 -6.59 -17.76 4.01
N GLU A 84 -5.43 -17.16 4.24
CA GLU A 84 -4.52 -17.62 5.29
C GLU A 84 -5.06 -17.31 6.69
N ILE A 85 -5.61 -16.11 6.92
CA ILE A 85 -6.19 -15.69 8.21
C ILE A 85 -7.34 -16.63 8.63
N LEU A 86 -8.23 -16.99 7.71
CA LEU A 86 -9.37 -17.87 7.97
C LEU A 86 -8.99 -19.30 8.38
N LYS A 87 -7.70 -19.68 8.32
CA LYS A 87 -7.21 -20.92 8.94
C LYS A 87 -7.04 -20.80 10.46
N PHE A 88 -7.06 -19.59 11.01
CA PHE A 88 -6.78 -19.29 12.42
C PHE A 88 -7.92 -18.60 13.14
N VAL A 89 -8.83 -17.95 12.41
CA VAL A 89 -10.02 -17.29 12.95
C VAL A 89 -11.26 -17.74 12.20
N GLU A 90 -12.42 -17.74 12.87
CA GLU A 90 -13.69 -18.13 12.25
C GLU A 90 -14.27 -17.03 11.35
N GLU A 91 -14.01 -15.76 11.68
CA GLU A 91 -14.51 -14.61 10.93
C GLU A 91 -13.51 -13.44 10.91
N ILE A 92 -13.64 -12.61 9.89
CA ILE A 92 -12.82 -11.38 9.73
C ILE A 92 -13.52 -10.23 10.46
N LYS A 93 -13.24 -10.09 11.75
CA LYS A 93 -13.75 -8.99 12.57
C LYS A 93 -12.68 -8.42 13.48
N VAL A 94 -12.72 -7.12 13.70
CA VAL A 94 -11.86 -6.39 14.63
C VAL A 94 -12.68 -5.39 15.44
N GLU A 95 -12.22 -5.04 16.62
CA GLU A 95 -12.85 -4.00 17.42
C GLU A 95 -12.68 -2.63 16.74
N GLU A 96 -13.73 -1.82 16.77
CA GLU A 96 -13.77 -0.48 16.14
C GLU A 96 -12.58 0.42 16.52
N LYS A 97 -12.12 0.33 17.78
CA LYS A 97 -10.97 1.12 18.25
C LYS A 97 -9.69 0.86 17.47
N PHE A 98 -9.43 -0.39 17.05
CA PHE A 98 -8.23 -0.73 16.27
C PHE A 98 -8.35 -0.22 14.84
N LEU A 99 -9.55 -0.31 14.26
CA LEU A 99 -9.84 0.21 12.93
C LEU A 99 -9.64 1.74 12.90
N ILE A 100 -10.23 2.46 13.86
CA ILE A 100 -10.09 3.91 13.96
C ILE A 100 -8.63 4.33 14.18
N ASN A 101 -7.88 3.59 15.01
CA ASN A 101 -6.45 3.85 15.18
C ASN A 101 -5.64 3.62 13.89
N LEU A 102 -5.97 2.57 13.12
CA LEU A 102 -5.34 2.34 11.81
C LEU A 102 -5.61 3.51 10.86
N LEU A 103 -6.87 3.96 10.77
CA LEU A 103 -7.26 5.07 9.91
C LEU A 103 -6.52 6.37 10.29
N LYS A 104 -6.49 6.73 11.56
CA LYS A 104 -5.78 7.92 12.04
C LYS A 104 -4.28 7.89 11.75
N ASN A 105 -3.66 6.72 11.86
CA ASN A 105 -2.22 6.60 11.66
C ASN A 105 -1.82 6.50 10.18
N LYS A 106 -2.62 5.86 9.35
CA LYS A 106 -2.28 5.55 7.96
C LYS A 106 -2.93 6.51 6.96
N TYR A 107 -4.10 7.05 7.32
CA TYR A 107 -4.92 7.90 6.45
C TYR A 107 -5.33 9.19 7.19
N SER A 108 -4.35 9.88 7.77
CA SER A 108 -4.55 11.10 8.57
C SER A 108 -5.21 12.25 7.81
N GLU A 109 -5.19 12.22 6.48
CA GLU A 109 -5.88 13.20 5.61
C GLU A 109 -7.40 13.00 5.63
N ILE A 110 -7.87 11.81 6.03
CA ILE A 110 -9.28 11.52 6.21
C ILE A 110 -9.62 11.79 7.68
N ASP A 111 -10.32 12.90 7.95
CA ASP A 111 -10.71 13.29 9.32
C ASP A 111 -11.83 12.40 9.86
N VAL A 112 -11.49 11.15 10.20
CA VAL A 112 -12.41 10.16 10.73
C VAL A 112 -12.02 9.80 12.16
N ASN A 113 -12.88 10.19 13.10
CA ASN A 113 -12.64 9.98 14.53
C ASN A 113 -13.54 8.92 15.17
N THR A 114 -14.63 8.53 14.50
CA THR A 114 -15.59 7.51 14.95
C THR A 114 -15.96 6.59 13.80
N MET A 115 -16.43 5.39 14.13
CA MET A 115 -16.90 4.42 13.14
C MET A 115 -18.05 4.99 12.30
N LYS A 116 -19.00 5.67 12.93
CA LYS A 116 -20.12 6.33 12.24
C LYS A 116 -19.66 7.36 11.21
N ASN A 117 -18.65 8.18 11.56
CA ASN A 117 -18.09 9.15 10.60
C ASN A 117 -17.41 8.44 9.43
N PHE A 118 -16.72 7.33 9.71
CA PHE A 118 -16.10 6.53 8.67
C PHE A 118 -17.12 5.92 7.71
N GLU A 119 -18.18 5.29 8.23
CA GLU A 119 -19.26 4.76 7.41
C GLU A 119 -19.92 5.81 6.54
N ASN A 120 -20.19 7.01 7.11
CA ASN A 120 -20.74 8.13 6.37
C ASN A 120 -19.79 8.57 5.25
N TYR A 121 -18.50 8.73 5.56
CA TYR A 121 -17.47 9.04 4.56
C TYR A 121 -17.44 8.03 3.41
N LEU A 122 -17.52 6.73 3.71
CA LEU A 122 -17.57 5.70 2.70
C LEU A 122 -18.83 5.80 1.82
N LYS A 123 -19.99 6.03 2.44
CA LYS A 123 -21.27 6.20 1.72
C LYS A 123 -21.31 7.45 0.84
N GLU A 124 -20.79 8.57 1.33
CA GLU A 124 -20.67 9.82 0.56
C GLU A 124 -19.76 9.67 -0.67
N ASN A 125 -18.77 8.80 -0.56
CA ASN A 125 -17.88 8.46 -1.67
C ASN A 125 -18.36 7.24 -2.48
N ASP A 126 -19.61 6.77 -2.24
CA ASP A 126 -20.25 5.64 -2.92
C ASP A 126 -19.35 4.38 -2.89
N LEU A 127 -18.74 4.10 -1.73
CA LEU A 127 -17.98 2.89 -1.43
C LEU A 127 -18.83 1.89 -0.66
N ASN A 128 -18.60 0.61 -0.91
CA ASN A 128 -19.24 -0.45 -0.12
C ASN A 128 -18.60 -0.53 1.28
N VAL A 129 -19.39 -0.17 2.30
CA VAL A 129 -18.93 -0.08 3.70
C VAL A 129 -18.36 -1.41 4.19
N ASP A 130 -19.09 -2.50 3.98
CA ASP A 130 -18.70 -3.83 4.52
C ASP A 130 -17.40 -4.32 3.88
N LEU A 131 -17.25 -4.17 2.56
CA LEU A 131 -16.03 -4.55 1.85
C LEU A 131 -14.80 -3.76 2.32
N ILE A 132 -14.97 -2.46 2.59
CA ILE A 132 -13.85 -1.62 3.03
C ILE A 132 -13.47 -1.92 4.48
N ILE A 133 -14.46 -2.13 5.35
CA ILE A 133 -14.21 -2.54 6.73
C ILE A 133 -13.50 -3.90 6.77
N GLU A 134 -13.97 -4.87 5.98
CA GLU A 134 -13.31 -6.17 5.87
C GLU A 134 -11.85 -6.03 5.39
N LYS A 135 -11.60 -5.18 4.39
CA LYS A 135 -10.26 -4.93 3.88
C LYS A 135 -9.29 -4.43 4.96
N PHE A 136 -9.72 -3.47 5.76
CA PHE A 136 -8.92 -2.97 6.88
C PHE A 136 -8.79 -3.99 8.01
N ALA A 137 -9.83 -4.79 8.27
CA ALA A 137 -9.79 -5.87 9.23
C ALA A 137 -8.77 -6.96 8.83
N ILE A 138 -8.73 -7.33 7.55
CA ILE A 138 -7.71 -8.26 7.01
C ILE A 138 -6.29 -7.74 7.30
N GLU A 139 -6.03 -6.45 7.09
CA GLU A 139 -4.71 -5.87 7.37
C GLU A 139 -4.34 -5.93 8.86
N LEU A 140 -5.27 -5.58 9.74
CA LEU A 140 -5.07 -5.62 11.19
C LEU A 140 -4.83 -7.04 11.70
N ILE A 141 -5.68 -8.00 11.29
CA ILE A 141 -5.56 -9.41 11.71
C ILE A 141 -4.29 -10.04 11.14
N TRP A 142 -3.91 -9.70 9.89
CA TRP A 142 -2.65 -10.15 9.31
C TRP A 142 -1.44 -9.70 10.14
N ASN A 143 -1.41 -8.44 10.54
CA ASN A 143 -0.32 -7.89 11.36
C ASN A 143 -0.26 -8.58 12.73
N ASP A 144 -1.42 -8.84 13.35
CA ASP A 144 -1.50 -9.59 14.61
C ASP A 144 -1.02 -11.04 14.45
N LEU A 145 -1.46 -11.73 13.39
CA LEU A 145 -1.01 -13.09 13.06
C LEU A 145 0.51 -13.17 12.86
N VAL A 146 1.09 -12.20 12.16
CA VAL A 146 2.55 -12.09 11.98
C VAL A 146 3.23 -11.88 13.33
N TYR A 147 2.70 -10.98 14.15
CA TYR A 147 3.23 -10.73 15.48
C TYR A 147 3.18 -11.99 16.35
N GLN A 148 2.04 -12.66 16.45
CA GLN A 148 1.90 -13.91 17.23
C GLN A 148 2.87 -14.99 16.77
N LYS A 149 3.06 -15.13 15.45
CA LYS A 149 3.90 -16.18 14.87
C LYS A 149 5.39 -15.92 14.97
N TYR A 150 5.80 -14.66 15.00
CA TYR A 150 7.21 -14.28 14.87
C TYR A 150 7.77 -13.42 16.00
N SER A 151 6.95 -12.93 16.95
CA SER A 151 7.44 -12.12 18.07
C SER A 151 8.56 -12.78 18.87
N SER A 152 8.49 -14.11 19.08
CA SER A 152 9.54 -14.87 19.74
C SER A 152 10.85 -14.98 18.95
N LYS A 153 10.84 -14.66 17.67
CA LYS A 153 12.01 -14.66 16.78
C LYS A 153 12.64 -13.28 16.65
N ILE A 154 12.00 -12.26 17.22
CA ILE A 154 12.56 -10.91 17.25
C ILE A 154 13.71 -10.90 18.25
N SER A 155 14.88 -10.52 17.77
CA SER A 155 16.07 -10.42 18.62
C SER A 155 16.57 -8.97 18.59
N ILE A 156 16.37 -8.29 19.71
CA ILE A 156 16.82 -6.89 19.89
C ILE A 156 17.81 -6.86 21.04
N ASP A 157 19.06 -6.60 20.71
CA ASP A 157 20.15 -6.41 21.68
C ASP A 157 20.09 -4.98 22.23
N LYS A 158 19.49 -4.83 23.41
CA LYS A 158 19.30 -3.54 24.08
C LYS A 158 20.62 -2.88 24.45
N GLU A 159 21.62 -3.65 24.88
CA GLU A 159 22.94 -3.12 25.23
C GLU A 159 23.67 -2.58 23.99
N LYS A 160 23.59 -3.31 22.89
CA LYS A 160 24.13 -2.84 21.61
C LYS A 160 23.44 -1.55 21.15
N ILE A 161 22.12 -1.46 21.28
CA ILE A 161 21.36 -0.23 20.97
C ILE A 161 21.83 0.93 21.84
N LYS A 162 21.98 0.73 23.15
CA LYS A 162 22.48 1.75 24.07
C LYS A 162 23.87 2.24 23.66
N LEU A 163 24.78 1.31 23.36
CA LEU A 163 26.12 1.65 22.86
C LEU A 163 26.09 2.37 21.51
N GLU A 164 25.21 1.99 20.60
CA GLU A 164 25.00 2.68 19.32
C GLU A 164 24.58 4.14 19.55
N ILE A 165 23.64 4.40 20.46
CA ILE A 165 23.14 5.74 20.76
C ILE A 165 24.23 6.59 21.43
N LEU A 166 24.98 6.03 22.40
CA LEU A 166 26.06 6.75 23.08
C LEU A 166 27.23 7.12 22.18
N LYS A 167 27.49 6.33 21.13
CA LYS A 167 28.55 6.59 20.14
C LYS A 167 28.14 7.60 19.06
N LYS A 168 26.87 7.95 18.96
CA LYS A 168 26.37 8.87 17.91
C LYS A 168 26.76 10.31 18.25
N PRO A 169 27.14 11.12 17.22
CA PRO A 169 27.33 12.56 17.43
C PRO A 169 26.00 13.18 17.91
N LYS A 170 26.09 14.09 18.86
CA LYS A 170 24.92 14.71 19.50
C LYS A 170 24.32 15.86 18.68
N ASN A 171 25.04 16.35 17.68
CA ASN A 171 24.67 17.55 16.93
C ASN A 171 24.41 17.24 15.45
N ASN A 172 23.49 17.98 14.84
CA ASN A 172 23.16 17.92 13.41
C ASN A 172 22.76 16.50 12.92
N LEU A 173 21.83 15.90 13.59
CA LEU A 173 21.26 14.64 13.14
C LEU A 173 20.25 14.86 12.02
N ARG A 174 20.33 14.01 11.02
CA ARG A 174 19.47 14.06 9.86
C ARG A 174 18.30 13.12 10.03
N GLU A 175 17.09 13.62 9.84
CA GLU A 175 15.86 12.84 9.74
C GLU A 175 15.35 12.93 8.32
N LEU A 176 15.06 11.79 7.72
CA LEU A 176 14.67 11.65 6.33
C LEU A 176 13.21 11.16 6.25
N SER A 177 12.41 11.84 5.46
CA SER A 177 11.16 11.28 4.97
C SER A 177 11.46 10.45 3.75
N ILE A 178 11.17 9.14 3.79
CA ILE A 178 11.60 8.21 2.73
C ILE A 178 10.43 7.37 2.20
N SER A 179 10.57 7.00 0.94
CA SER A 179 9.75 5.99 0.26
C SER A 179 10.62 4.84 -0.25
N GLU A 180 10.06 3.65 -0.38
CA GLU A 180 10.76 2.45 -0.83
C GLU A 180 10.08 1.76 -2.00
N ILE A 181 10.88 1.12 -2.84
CA ILE A 181 10.45 0.08 -3.78
C ILE A 181 11.28 -1.16 -3.48
N ILE A 182 10.62 -2.27 -3.14
CA ILE A 182 11.26 -3.58 -2.98
C ILE A 182 10.81 -4.47 -4.13
N PHE A 183 11.76 -5.05 -4.85
CA PHE A 183 11.47 -5.98 -5.93
C PHE A 183 12.39 -7.20 -5.90
N ASN A 184 11.88 -8.31 -6.39
CA ASN A 184 12.62 -9.55 -6.54
C ASN A 184 12.73 -9.94 -8.01
N VAL A 185 13.72 -10.76 -8.33
CA VAL A 185 13.89 -11.40 -9.64
C VAL A 185 14.03 -12.91 -9.46
N SER A 186 13.42 -13.67 -10.35
CA SER A 186 13.51 -15.13 -10.29
C SER A 186 14.89 -15.64 -10.70
N LYS A 187 15.51 -14.95 -11.66
CA LYS A 187 16.85 -15.22 -12.17
C LYS A 187 17.70 -13.96 -12.16
N LYS A 188 18.98 -14.11 -11.83
CA LYS A 188 19.94 -12.99 -11.81
C LYS A 188 20.04 -12.26 -13.17
N SER A 189 19.81 -12.95 -14.28
CA SER A 189 19.79 -12.36 -15.62
C SER A 189 18.67 -11.33 -15.83
N GLU A 190 17.55 -11.47 -15.11
CA GLU A 190 16.38 -10.60 -15.23
C GLU A 190 16.54 -9.27 -14.47
N PHE A 191 17.55 -9.17 -13.58
CA PHE A 191 17.75 -7.99 -12.74
C PHE A 191 17.91 -6.69 -13.54
N LYS A 192 18.75 -6.71 -14.57
CA LYS A 192 19.04 -5.48 -15.35
C LYS A 192 17.79 -4.97 -16.05
N GLU A 193 17.02 -5.86 -16.63
CA GLU A 193 15.79 -5.52 -17.36
C GLU A 193 14.72 -4.99 -16.40
N LYS A 194 14.47 -5.70 -15.28
CA LYS A 194 13.47 -5.27 -14.28
C LYS A 194 13.87 -3.94 -13.65
N TYR A 195 15.14 -3.75 -13.32
CA TYR A 195 15.62 -2.49 -12.76
C TYR A 195 15.49 -1.33 -13.76
N ARG A 196 15.84 -1.55 -15.06
CA ARG A 196 15.68 -0.56 -16.12
C ARG A 196 14.22 -0.13 -16.23
N LYS A 197 13.29 -1.11 -16.29
CA LYS A 197 11.86 -0.83 -16.35
C LYS A 197 11.37 0.00 -15.16
N ILE A 198 11.79 -0.34 -13.94
CA ILE A 198 11.45 0.45 -12.75
C ILE A 198 11.94 1.89 -12.87
N LEU A 199 13.15 2.12 -13.37
CA LEU A 199 13.67 3.47 -13.57
C LEU A 199 12.87 4.24 -14.63
N GLU A 200 12.53 3.61 -15.75
CA GLU A 200 11.70 4.20 -16.80
C GLU A 200 10.32 4.58 -16.25
N ASP A 201 9.69 3.71 -15.47
CA ASP A 201 8.39 3.98 -14.87
C ASP A 201 8.48 5.09 -13.80
N ILE A 202 9.59 5.19 -13.04
CA ILE A 202 9.84 6.32 -12.14
C ILE A 202 9.91 7.65 -12.89
N GLU A 203 10.56 7.68 -14.05
CA GLU A 203 10.64 8.89 -14.89
C GLU A 203 9.29 9.26 -15.49
N LEU A 204 8.49 8.28 -15.89
CA LEU A 204 7.20 8.49 -16.58
C LEU A 204 6.06 8.83 -15.60
N THR A 205 5.94 8.10 -14.51
CA THR A 205 4.77 8.15 -13.61
C THR A 205 5.11 8.58 -12.18
N GLY A 206 6.39 8.73 -11.88
CA GLY A 206 6.89 9.06 -10.56
C GLY A 206 7.09 7.85 -9.63
N PHE A 207 7.85 8.07 -8.55
CA PHE A 207 8.27 7.00 -7.64
C PHE A 207 7.09 6.30 -6.96
N LYS A 208 6.09 7.07 -6.50
CA LYS A 208 4.93 6.53 -5.78
C LYS A 208 4.11 5.57 -6.65
N ASN A 209 3.84 5.97 -7.89
CA ASN A 209 3.10 5.16 -8.85
C ASN A 209 3.88 3.90 -9.24
N THR A 210 5.18 4.04 -9.44
CA THR A 210 6.07 2.90 -9.69
C THR A 210 6.09 1.93 -8.49
N ALA A 211 6.05 2.43 -7.26
CA ALA A 211 5.95 1.59 -6.07
C ALA A 211 4.64 0.80 -6.03
N LEU A 212 3.50 1.42 -6.40
CA LEU A 212 2.21 0.73 -6.51
C LEU A 212 2.25 -0.46 -7.48
N ILE A 213 2.95 -0.28 -8.61
CA ILE A 213 3.00 -1.28 -9.69
C ILE A 213 4.02 -2.39 -9.38
N HIS A 214 5.21 -2.02 -8.91
CA HIS A 214 6.37 -2.92 -8.88
C HIS A 214 6.80 -3.36 -7.48
N SER A 215 6.42 -2.62 -6.42
CA SER A 215 6.91 -2.94 -5.08
C SER A 215 6.20 -4.15 -4.48
N GLU A 216 6.99 -5.03 -3.90
CA GLU A 216 6.53 -6.18 -3.12
C GLU A 216 6.52 -5.90 -1.61
N SER A 217 6.74 -4.63 -1.20
CA SER A 217 6.67 -4.22 0.20
C SER A 217 5.22 -4.05 0.69
N ASP A 218 5.04 -4.09 2.01
CA ASP A 218 3.73 -3.80 2.63
C ASP A 218 3.32 -2.32 2.44
N THR A 219 4.30 -1.44 2.21
CA THR A 219 4.07 -0.01 1.90
C THR A 219 3.67 0.23 0.44
N ALA A 220 3.73 -0.77 -0.43
CA ALA A 220 3.39 -0.64 -1.85
C ALA A 220 2.01 0.01 -2.06
N SER A 221 1.00 -0.41 -1.28
CA SER A 221 -0.37 0.11 -1.39
C SER A 221 -0.54 1.60 -1.11
N ILE A 222 0.47 2.23 -0.49
CA ILE A 222 0.53 3.67 -0.21
C ILE A 222 1.69 4.35 -0.94
N GLY A 223 2.09 3.80 -2.11
CA GLY A 223 3.16 4.36 -2.95
C GLY A 223 4.55 4.23 -2.35
N GLY A 224 4.76 3.23 -1.48
CA GLY A 224 6.06 2.95 -0.88
C GLY A 224 6.44 3.87 0.29
N TYR A 225 5.57 4.76 0.73
CA TYR A 225 5.89 5.72 1.79
C TYR A 225 6.09 5.04 3.14
N ILE A 226 7.27 5.27 3.76
CA ILE A 226 7.62 4.73 5.08
C ILE A 226 7.41 5.80 6.17
N GLY A 227 7.65 7.07 5.86
CA GLY A 227 7.58 8.17 6.81
C GLY A 227 8.94 8.74 7.19
N TRP A 228 8.95 9.50 8.30
CA TRP A 228 10.15 10.13 8.83
C TRP A 228 10.98 9.15 9.64
N ILE A 229 12.23 8.97 9.25
CA ILE A 229 13.18 8.07 9.90
C ILE A 229 14.47 8.83 10.17
N ARG A 230 14.95 8.74 11.39
CA ARG A 230 16.29 9.24 11.74
C ARG A 230 17.34 8.42 11.01
N GLU A 231 18.21 9.07 10.24
CA GLU A 231 19.24 8.41 9.44
C GLU A 231 20.07 7.41 10.26
N ASN A 232 20.31 7.75 11.51
CA ASN A 232 21.05 6.89 12.45
C ASN A 232 20.31 5.62 12.88
N ASN A 233 19.02 5.51 12.66
CA ASN A 233 18.23 4.31 12.96
C ASN A 233 18.27 3.30 11.83
N LEU A 234 18.64 3.75 10.63
CA LEU A 234 18.78 2.87 9.47
C LEU A 234 19.95 1.88 9.65
N ASN A 235 19.81 0.72 9.06
CA ASN A 235 20.89 -0.24 8.93
C ASN A 235 22.13 0.41 8.29
N GLU A 236 23.32 0.07 8.75
CA GLU A 236 24.56 0.70 8.28
C GLU A 236 24.76 0.60 6.76
N ASN A 237 24.40 -0.54 6.16
CA ASN A 237 24.48 -0.72 4.71
C ASN A 237 23.54 0.24 3.96
N ILE A 238 22.30 0.37 4.43
CA ILE A 238 21.31 1.30 3.85
C ILE A 238 21.81 2.73 4.06
N ARG A 239 22.18 3.10 5.29
CA ARG A 239 22.66 4.44 5.64
C ARG A 239 23.81 4.88 4.75
N LYS A 240 24.84 4.06 4.55
CA LYS A 240 25.99 4.37 3.67
C LYS A 240 25.56 4.63 2.22
N LYS A 241 24.51 3.99 1.75
CA LYS A 241 24.02 4.13 0.37
C LYS A 241 23.16 5.36 0.15
N ILE A 242 22.54 5.90 1.19
CA ILE A 242 21.63 7.05 1.08
C ILE A 242 22.16 8.32 1.76
N SER A 243 23.29 8.25 2.48
CA SER A 243 23.84 9.38 3.24
C SER A 243 24.08 10.65 2.41
N ASN A 244 24.41 10.51 1.13
CA ASN A 244 24.66 11.62 0.21
C ASN A 244 23.44 12.03 -0.62
N LEU A 245 22.31 11.31 -0.47
CA LEU A 245 21.09 11.64 -1.22
C LEU A 245 20.44 12.88 -0.64
N LYS A 246 20.01 13.76 -1.53
CA LYS A 246 19.22 14.96 -1.23
C LYS A 246 17.73 14.70 -1.47
N LYS A 247 16.91 15.63 -1.01
CA LYS A 247 15.46 15.65 -1.32
C LYS A 247 15.22 15.44 -2.82
N GLY A 248 14.33 14.47 -3.14
CA GLY A 248 13.97 14.08 -4.50
C GLY A 248 14.84 12.99 -5.12
N GLU A 249 16.05 12.74 -4.59
CA GLU A 249 16.97 11.76 -5.17
C GLU A 249 16.63 10.33 -4.75
N ILE A 250 16.99 9.38 -5.64
CA ILE A 250 16.80 7.94 -5.45
C ILE A 250 18.12 7.21 -5.30
N SER A 251 18.13 6.15 -4.49
CA SER A 251 19.30 5.28 -4.33
C SER A 251 19.48 4.36 -5.54
N LYS A 252 20.71 3.85 -5.71
CA LYS A 252 20.92 2.61 -6.47
C LYS A 252 20.27 1.43 -5.71
N PRO A 253 19.98 0.30 -6.40
CA PRO A 253 19.45 -0.87 -5.74
C PRO A 253 20.35 -1.38 -4.63
N ILE A 254 19.78 -1.61 -3.46
CA ILE A 254 20.46 -2.12 -2.26
C ILE A 254 19.96 -3.55 -2.06
N LEU A 255 20.86 -4.51 -2.07
CA LEU A 255 20.48 -5.91 -1.78
C LEU A 255 20.17 -6.06 -0.29
N THR A 256 19.00 -6.60 0.01
CA THR A 256 18.51 -6.89 1.36
C THR A 256 18.03 -8.34 1.46
N SER A 257 17.68 -8.81 2.66
CA SER A 257 17.04 -10.12 2.85
C SER A 257 15.66 -10.23 2.19
N SER A 258 15.02 -9.11 1.89
CA SER A 258 13.67 -9.05 1.29
C SER A 258 13.70 -8.83 -0.23
N GLY A 259 14.88 -8.70 -0.85
CA GLY A 259 15.05 -8.39 -2.26
C GLY A 259 15.88 -7.15 -2.50
N PHE A 260 15.77 -6.59 -3.69
CA PHE A 260 16.42 -5.33 -4.06
C PHE A 260 15.57 -4.15 -3.60
N LEU A 261 16.17 -3.26 -2.83
CA LEU A 261 15.53 -2.08 -2.25
C LEU A 261 16.03 -0.82 -2.99
N ILE A 262 15.11 0.01 -3.47
CA ILE A 262 15.38 1.37 -3.93
C ILE A 262 14.70 2.32 -2.95
N ILE A 263 15.43 3.33 -2.48
CA ILE A 263 14.93 4.37 -1.56
C ILE A 263 14.90 5.70 -2.29
N LYS A 264 13.81 6.44 -2.11
CA LYS A 264 13.71 7.86 -2.45
C LYS A 264 13.69 8.68 -1.19
N VAL A 265 14.45 9.77 -1.15
CA VAL A 265 14.37 10.80 -0.11
C VAL A 265 13.27 11.78 -0.52
N GLU A 266 12.14 11.74 0.16
CA GLU A 266 11.01 12.64 -0.11
C GLU A 266 11.25 14.02 0.50
N ASP A 267 11.84 14.05 1.70
CA ASP A 267 12.20 15.29 2.40
C ASP A 267 13.28 15.01 3.45
N GLU A 268 13.91 16.07 3.94
CA GLU A 268 14.94 15.99 4.98
C GLU A 268 14.84 17.16 5.95
N LYS A 269 15.16 16.91 7.21
CA LYS A 269 15.30 17.93 8.24
C LYS A 269 16.44 17.57 9.21
N SER A 270 17.06 18.59 9.78
CA SER A 270 17.99 18.42 10.88
C SER A 270 17.26 18.50 12.20
N TYR A 271 17.71 17.75 13.18
CA TYR A 271 17.19 17.81 14.55
C TYR A 271 18.33 17.71 15.56
N GLU A 272 18.10 18.28 16.74
CA GLU A 272 18.96 18.10 17.89
C GLU A 272 18.42 16.99 18.77
N ILE A 273 19.27 16.14 19.31
CA ILE A 273 18.84 15.11 20.26
C ILE A 273 18.48 15.84 21.56
N ASP A 274 17.21 15.78 21.93
CA ASP A 274 16.81 15.97 23.30
C ASP A 274 17.33 14.78 24.11
N LEU A 275 18.09 15.07 25.17
CA LEU A 275 18.95 14.11 25.90
C LEU A 275 18.19 13.08 26.75
N ASP A 276 16.91 12.79 26.46
CA ASP A 276 16.20 11.66 27.06
C ASP A 276 16.68 10.35 26.41
N LEU A 277 17.78 9.81 26.95
CA LEU A 277 18.40 8.57 26.48
C LEU A 277 17.42 7.39 26.50
N ASP A 278 16.55 7.32 27.49
CA ASP A 278 15.59 6.22 27.62
C ASP A 278 14.53 6.28 26.52
N LYS A 279 14.08 7.48 26.18
CA LYS A 279 13.17 7.71 25.05
C LYS A 279 13.81 7.34 23.72
N GLU A 280 15.07 7.71 23.52
CA GLU A 280 15.82 7.35 22.30
C GLU A 280 16.03 5.83 22.18
N ILE A 281 16.38 5.15 23.26
CA ILE A 281 16.51 3.70 23.31
C ILE A 281 15.17 3.03 22.95
N LYS A 282 14.07 3.49 23.58
CA LYS A 282 12.72 2.96 23.32
C LYS A 282 12.30 3.15 21.86
N ASN A 283 12.53 4.32 21.30
CA ASN A 283 12.22 4.61 19.90
C ASN A 283 12.99 3.71 18.94
N LEU A 284 14.29 3.52 19.18
CA LEU A 284 15.12 2.67 18.34
C LEU A 284 14.76 1.19 18.47
N ILE A 285 14.41 0.72 19.66
CA ILE A 285 13.89 -0.64 19.88
C ILE A 285 12.61 -0.84 19.08
N ASN A 286 11.64 0.07 19.21
CA ASN A 286 10.36 -0.01 18.50
C ASN A 286 10.58 -0.02 16.98
N PHE A 287 11.46 0.86 16.48
CA PHE A 287 11.80 0.91 15.04
C PHE A 287 12.38 -0.43 14.56
N LYS A 288 13.41 -0.96 15.24
CA LYS A 288 14.05 -2.25 14.86
C LYS A 288 13.08 -3.43 14.99
N THR A 289 12.18 -3.41 15.98
CA THR A 289 11.13 -4.41 16.15
C THR A 289 10.18 -4.42 14.95
N ASN A 290 9.68 -3.25 14.56
CA ASN A 290 8.79 -3.10 13.41
C ASN A 290 9.49 -3.48 12.09
N GLU A 291 10.76 -3.13 11.91
CA GLU A 291 11.55 -3.53 10.76
C GLU A 291 11.63 -5.07 10.63
N GLN A 292 11.92 -5.77 11.74
CA GLN A 292 11.95 -7.24 11.73
C GLN A 292 10.55 -7.85 11.49
N LEU A 293 9.49 -7.30 12.09
CA LEU A 293 8.12 -7.76 11.84
C LEU A 293 7.72 -7.58 10.38
N ASN A 294 8.04 -6.47 9.77
CA ASN A 294 7.79 -6.23 8.34
C ASN A 294 8.56 -7.19 7.44
N GLN A 295 9.80 -7.56 7.82
CA GLN A 295 10.55 -8.61 7.11
C GLN A 295 9.87 -9.98 7.24
N PHE A 296 9.42 -10.35 8.44
CA PHE A 296 8.68 -11.60 8.65
C PHE A 296 7.34 -11.60 7.92
N SER A 297 6.61 -10.48 7.91
CA SER A 297 5.37 -10.33 7.14
C SER A 297 5.59 -10.65 5.67
N ARG A 298 6.59 -10.03 5.04
CA ARG A 298 6.94 -10.27 3.63
C ARG A 298 7.34 -11.73 3.37
N LEU A 299 8.20 -12.31 4.21
CA LEU A 299 8.62 -13.70 4.07
C LEU A 299 7.44 -14.66 4.20
N TYR A 300 6.55 -14.39 5.16
CA TYR A 300 5.36 -15.21 5.39
C TYR A 300 4.37 -15.06 4.24
N PHE A 301 4.09 -13.85 3.79
CA PHE A 301 3.23 -13.61 2.64
C PHE A 301 3.76 -14.32 1.38
N ASN A 302 5.05 -14.21 1.08
CA ASN A 302 5.65 -14.87 -0.07
C ASN A 302 5.61 -16.41 0.03
N LYS A 303 5.69 -16.96 1.25
CA LYS A 303 5.49 -18.40 1.49
C LYS A 303 4.04 -18.79 1.19
N VAL A 304 3.07 -18.05 1.75
CA VAL A 304 1.62 -18.31 1.54
C VAL A 304 1.26 -18.17 0.07
N LYS A 305 1.71 -17.10 -0.60
CA LYS A 305 1.46 -16.86 -2.04
C LYS A 305 1.89 -18.04 -2.92
N LYS A 306 2.99 -18.72 -2.58
CA LYS A 306 3.46 -19.90 -3.34
C LYS A 306 2.58 -21.14 -3.17
N SER A 307 1.79 -21.22 -2.10
CA SER A 307 0.89 -22.34 -1.84
C SER A 307 -0.53 -22.13 -2.36
N VAL A 308 -0.84 -20.93 -2.86
CA VAL A 308 -2.15 -20.55 -3.38
C VAL A 308 -2.25 -20.91 -4.86
N ILE A 309 -3.36 -21.51 -5.26
CA ILE A 309 -3.65 -21.85 -6.66
C ILE A 309 -4.25 -20.64 -7.34
N PHE A 310 -3.57 -20.14 -8.37
CA PHE A 310 -4.02 -19.01 -9.18
C PHE A 310 -4.40 -19.50 -10.58
N ASN A 311 -5.64 -19.27 -10.99
CA ASN A 311 -6.15 -19.61 -12.33
C ASN A 311 -6.70 -18.35 -13.00
N GLU A 312 -6.10 -17.94 -14.09
CA GLU A 312 -6.63 -16.91 -15.00
C GLU A 312 -7.68 -17.58 -15.91
N LEU A 313 -8.88 -16.96 -16.09
CA LEU A 313 -9.99 -17.52 -16.83
C LEU A 313 -10.27 -16.73 -18.12
#